data_2ba088a462cf82f2f91edfc0f5c72097
#
_entry.id   2ba088a462cf82f2f91edfc0f5c72097
#
_cell.length_a   1.000
_cell.length_b   1.000
_cell.length_c   1.000
_cell.angle_alpha   90.00
_cell.angle_beta   90.00
_cell.angle_gamma   90.00
#
_symmetry.space_group_name_H-M   'P 1'
#
loop_
_entity.id
_entity.type
_entity.pdbx_description
1 polymer ?
#
loop_
_entity_poly.entity_id
_entity_poly.type
_entity_poly.pdbx_seq_one_letter_code
_entity_poly.pdbx_strand_id
1 'polypeptide(L)'
;SFPTRRSSDLIVIMMIIIISSVGFTWVSNVITTKAAEREKLKVKNEKIIELNKQIKGIYDNENYAIEEAINNMVNESNSYGVYYEDLISGQAIAYNENKYFTAASTIKVALVMNVADTIQRGELKETDTVLYTSEEYEGGAGILQDYVLAGKTEVEVSKLMELAIIYSDNIATQMLKKTCE
;
A
#
# COMPACT_ATOMS: atom_id res chain seq x y z
N SER A 1 21.17 83.18 -20.19
CA SER A 1 20.54 82.06 -19.47
C SER A 1 20.80 80.75 -20.21
N PHE A 2 21.66 79.94 -19.66
CA PHE A 2 21.94 78.61 -20.24
C PHE A 2 20.89 77.61 -19.78
N PRO A 3 20.49 76.67 -20.64
CA PRO A 3 19.34 75.81 -20.38
C PRO A 3 19.67 74.75 -19.33
N THR A 4 18.97 74.81 -18.21
CA THR A 4 18.89 73.77 -17.19
C THR A 4 18.37 72.44 -17.70
N ARG A 5 17.93 72.37 -18.96
CA ARG A 5 17.37 71.19 -19.61
C ARG A 5 18.39 70.04 -19.81
N ARG A 6 19.67 70.41 -20.04
CA ARG A 6 20.71 69.39 -20.36
C ARG A 6 21.14 68.49 -19.20
N SER A 7 21.01 68.95 -17.98
CA SER A 7 21.36 68.15 -16.80
C SER A 7 20.25 67.19 -16.39
N SER A 8 18.98 67.62 -16.54
CA SER A 8 17.83 66.77 -16.27
C SER A 8 17.70 65.61 -17.26
N ASP A 9 17.98 65.91 -18.55
CA ASP A 9 17.98 64.87 -19.61
C ASP A 9 19.06 63.84 -19.38
N LEU A 10 20.24 64.26 -18.90
CA LEU A 10 21.33 63.34 -18.56
C LEU A 10 21.01 62.43 -17.39
N ILE A 11 20.34 62.98 -16.38
CA ILE A 11 19.88 62.21 -15.20
C ILE A 11 18.82 61.18 -15.60
N VAL A 12 17.88 61.54 -16.44
CA VAL A 12 16.84 60.63 -16.94
C VAL A 12 17.47 59.51 -17.78
N ILE A 13 18.41 59.82 -18.67
CA ILE A 13 19.14 58.82 -19.47
C ILE A 13 19.93 57.86 -18.54
N MET A 14 20.64 58.40 -17.55
CA MET A 14 21.36 57.56 -16.57
C MET A 14 20.42 56.64 -15.76
N MET A 15 19.27 57.14 -15.33
CA MET A 15 18.27 56.32 -14.64
C MET A 15 17.71 55.20 -15.55
N ILE A 16 17.43 55.48 -16.82
CA ILE A 16 16.99 54.46 -17.79
C ILE A 16 18.04 53.38 -17.97
N ILE A 17 19.32 53.72 -18.07
CA ILE A 17 20.45 52.78 -18.21
C ILE A 17 20.58 51.93 -16.97
N ILE A 18 20.48 52.51 -15.78
CA ILE A 18 20.54 51.75 -14.51
C ILE A 18 19.36 50.77 -14.37
N ILE A 19 18.15 51.23 -14.66
CA ILE A 19 16.96 50.36 -14.57
C ILE A 19 17.03 49.22 -15.61
N SER A 20 17.51 49.50 -16.83
CA SER A 20 17.65 48.48 -17.87
C SER A 20 18.75 47.48 -17.53
N SER A 21 19.87 47.93 -16.94
CA SER A 21 20.96 47.03 -16.54
C SER A 21 20.57 46.12 -15.35
N VAL A 22 19.87 46.65 -14.36
CA VAL A 22 19.32 45.90 -13.23
C VAL A 22 18.27 44.90 -13.72
N GLY A 23 17.38 45.31 -14.61
CA GLY A 23 16.38 44.44 -15.21
C GLY A 23 17.04 43.30 -16.02
N PHE A 24 18.04 43.61 -16.83
CA PHE A 24 18.77 42.62 -17.62
C PHE A 24 19.52 41.58 -16.74
N THR A 25 20.20 42.04 -15.70
CA THR A 25 20.85 41.12 -14.73
C THR A 25 19.87 40.23 -13.98
N TRP A 26 18.73 40.78 -13.59
CA TRP A 26 17.68 39.97 -12.91
C TRP A 26 17.09 38.92 -13.85
N VAL A 27 16.74 39.26 -15.08
CA VAL A 27 16.23 38.32 -16.10
C VAL A 27 17.28 37.24 -16.41
N SER A 28 18.54 37.63 -16.59
CA SER A 28 19.64 36.70 -16.83
C SER A 28 19.80 35.69 -15.67
N ASN A 29 19.74 36.15 -14.41
CA ASN A 29 19.84 35.28 -13.24
C ASN A 29 18.64 34.33 -13.15
N VAL A 30 17.43 34.77 -13.47
CA VAL A 30 16.24 33.90 -13.48
C VAL A 30 16.33 32.82 -14.55
N ILE A 31 16.86 33.18 -15.75
CA ILE A 31 17.05 32.21 -16.85
C ILE A 31 18.11 31.17 -16.46
N THR A 32 19.25 31.61 -15.91
CA THR A 32 20.33 30.70 -15.53
C THR A 32 19.95 29.77 -14.38
N THR A 33 19.21 30.26 -13.36
CA THR A 33 18.71 29.42 -12.28
C THR A 33 17.72 28.37 -12.78
N LYS A 34 16.76 28.75 -13.63
CA LYS A 34 15.81 27.81 -14.25
C LYS A 34 16.50 26.80 -15.15
N ALA A 35 17.55 27.17 -15.87
CA ALA A 35 18.34 26.26 -16.69
C ALA A 35 19.09 25.24 -15.80
N ALA A 36 19.69 25.68 -14.71
CA ALA A 36 20.37 24.81 -13.75
C ALA A 36 19.39 23.83 -13.04
N GLU A 37 18.18 24.29 -12.70
CA GLU A 37 17.14 23.43 -12.13
C GLU A 37 16.67 22.36 -13.12
N ARG A 38 16.48 22.74 -14.40
CA ARG A 38 16.12 21.79 -15.46
C ARG A 38 17.20 20.73 -15.66
N GLU A 39 18.45 21.13 -15.63
CA GLU A 39 19.58 20.19 -15.76
C GLU A 39 19.68 19.23 -14.57
N LYS A 40 19.51 19.73 -13.34
CA LYS A 40 19.41 18.87 -12.14
C LYS A 40 18.25 17.89 -12.23
N LEU A 41 17.10 18.32 -12.75
CA LEU A 41 15.94 17.46 -12.93
C LEU A 41 16.17 16.38 -13.98
N LYS A 42 16.86 16.70 -15.08
CA LYS A 42 17.26 15.71 -16.11
C LYS A 42 18.16 14.64 -15.53
N VAL A 43 19.24 15.04 -14.84
CA VAL A 43 20.18 14.09 -14.21
C VAL A 43 19.47 13.20 -13.19
N LYS A 44 18.55 13.77 -12.41
CA LYS A 44 17.71 12.99 -11.47
C LYS A 44 16.83 11.97 -12.17
N ASN A 45 16.19 12.37 -13.27
CA ASN A 45 15.32 11.47 -14.04
C ASN A 45 16.11 10.34 -14.72
N GLU A 46 17.28 10.64 -15.28
CA GLU A 46 18.17 9.63 -15.86
C GLU A 46 18.62 8.61 -14.81
N LYS A 47 18.95 9.06 -13.60
CA LYS A 47 19.30 8.16 -12.49
C LYS A 47 18.13 7.28 -12.06
N ILE A 48 16.91 7.82 -12.05
CA ILE A 48 15.69 7.05 -11.74
C ILE A 48 15.44 5.98 -12.81
N ILE A 49 15.60 6.31 -14.09
CA ILE A 49 15.45 5.37 -15.20
C ILE A 49 16.46 4.23 -15.09
N GLU A 50 17.73 4.54 -14.83
CA GLU A 50 18.77 3.51 -14.65
C GLU A 50 18.50 2.63 -13.43
N LEU A 51 18.05 3.21 -12.30
CA LEU A 51 17.70 2.47 -11.11
C LEU A 51 16.52 1.53 -11.37
N ASN A 52 15.49 1.99 -12.07
CA ASN A 52 14.34 1.17 -12.44
C ASN A 52 14.73 0.00 -13.35
N LYS A 53 15.70 0.21 -14.26
CA LYS A 53 16.25 -0.85 -15.12
C LYS A 53 16.98 -1.92 -14.31
N GLN A 54 17.78 -1.50 -13.31
CA GLN A 54 18.50 -2.42 -12.42
C GLN A 54 17.51 -3.20 -11.55
N ILE A 55 16.51 -2.53 -10.97
CA ILE A 55 15.45 -3.14 -10.19
C ILE A 55 14.72 -4.18 -11.04
N LYS A 56 14.32 -3.84 -12.27
CA LYS A 56 13.66 -4.79 -13.18
C LYS A 56 14.52 -6.04 -13.45
N GLY A 57 15.82 -5.87 -13.65
CA GLY A 57 16.73 -7.01 -13.86
C GLY A 57 16.83 -7.95 -12.65
N ILE A 58 16.72 -7.41 -11.42
CA ILE A 58 16.68 -8.21 -10.19
C ILE A 58 15.37 -9.01 -10.13
N TYR A 59 14.23 -8.36 -10.38
CA TYR A 59 12.91 -9.01 -10.37
C TYR A 59 12.76 -10.09 -11.45
N ASP A 60 13.29 -9.86 -12.65
CA ASP A 60 13.27 -10.85 -13.73
C ASP A 60 14.02 -12.14 -13.32
N ASN A 61 15.12 -12.03 -12.57
CA ASN A 61 15.87 -13.18 -12.04
C ASN A 61 15.12 -13.89 -10.90
N GLU A 62 14.50 -13.14 -9.98
CA GLU A 62 13.72 -13.72 -8.88
C GLU A 62 12.47 -14.42 -9.39
N ASN A 63 11.75 -13.83 -10.36
CA ASN A 63 10.59 -14.43 -10.98
C ASN A 63 10.93 -15.76 -11.68
N TYR A 64 12.08 -15.84 -12.37
CA TYR A 64 12.54 -17.09 -12.98
C TYR A 64 12.74 -18.20 -11.93
N ALA A 65 13.35 -17.89 -10.80
CA ALA A 65 13.55 -18.85 -9.72
C ALA A 65 12.21 -19.33 -9.11
N ILE A 66 11.23 -18.44 -8.98
CA ILE A 66 9.88 -18.76 -8.50
C ILE A 66 9.14 -19.64 -9.53
N GLU A 67 9.20 -19.31 -10.83
CA GLU A 67 8.60 -20.13 -11.89
C GLU A 67 9.22 -21.53 -11.94
N GLU A 68 10.53 -21.66 -11.82
CA GLU A 68 11.23 -22.93 -11.76
C GLU A 68 10.78 -23.75 -10.54
N ALA A 69 10.69 -23.12 -9.36
CA ALA A 69 10.20 -23.79 -8.15
C ALA A 69 8.76 -24.29 -8.30
N ILE A 70 7.86 -23.48 -8.88
CA ILE A 70 6.48 -23.86 -9.17
C ILE A 70 6.43 -25.04 -10.14
N ASN A 71 7.19 -24.99 -11.26
CA ASN A 71 7.23 -26.06 -12.24
C ASN A 71 7.74 -27.37 -11.66
N ASN A 72 8.73 -27.31 -10.76
CA ASN A 72 9.23 -28.49 -10.07
C ASN A 72 8.18 -29.10 -9.12
N MET A 73 7.42 -28.27 -8.41
CA MET A 73 6.33 -28.72 -7.52
C MET A 73 5.15 -29.32 -8.27
N VAL A 74 4.81 -28.77 -9.44
CA VAL A 74 3.64 -29.16 -10.26
C VAL A 74 3.82 -30.53 -10.90
N ASN A 75 5.05 -30.97 -11.14
CA ASN A 75 5.34 -32.31 -11.68
C ASN A 75 5.06 -33.46 -10.70
N GLU A 76 4.81 -33.15 -9.43
CA GLU A 76 4.40 -34.13 -8.41
C GLU A 76 2.87 -34.07 -8.27
N SER A 77 2.13 -34.99 -8.78
CA SER A 77 0.71 -35.38 -8.76
C SER A 77 -0.33 -34.64 -7.89
N ASN A 78 -0.02 -33.47 -7.35
CA ASN A 78 -0.88 -32.69 -6.46
C ASN A 78 -1.60 -31.56 -7.22
N SER A 79 -2.74 -31.10 -6.70
CA SER A 79 -3.51 -30.00 -7.26
C SER A 79 -3.08 -28.70 -6.61
N TYR A 80 -2.34 -27.87 -7.34
CA TYR A 80 -1.87 -26.58 -6.86
C TYR A 80 -2.55 -25.41 -7.61
N GLY A 81 -2.73 -24.31 -6.93
CA GLY A 81 -2.96 -23.00 -7.50
C GLY A 81 -1.95 -22.03 -6.86
N VAL A 82 -1.31 -21.22 -7.67
CA VAL A 82 -0.33 -20.23 -7.22
C VAL A 82 -0.66 -18.89 -7.86
N TYR A 83 -0.65 -17.84 -7.07
CA TYR A 83 -0.65 -16.47 -7.52
C TYR A 83 0.36 -15.69 -6.69
N TYR A 84 1.34 -15.12 -7.37
CA TYR A 84 2.32 -14.22 -6.79
C TYR A 84 2.30 -12.91 -7.57
N GLU A 85 2.30 -11.80 -6.88
CA GLU A 85 2.36 -10.47 -7.47
C GLU A 85 3.33 -9.60 -6.68
N ASP A 86 4.28 -9.00 -7.38
CA ASP A 86 5.12 -7.95 -6.83
C ASP A 86 4.38 -6.62 -6.90
N LEU A 87 4.00 -6.08 -5.76
CA LEU A 87 3.21 -4.84 -5.67
C LEU A 87 3.96 -3.59 -6.13
N ILE A 88 5.29 -3.66 -6.28
CA ILE A 88 6.11 -2.52 -6.74
C ILE A 88 6.22 -2.52 -8.25
N SER A 89 6.53 -3.67 -8.85
CA SER A 89 6.69 -3.81 -10.30
C SER A 89 5.39 -4.11 -11.04
N GLY A 90 4.37 -4.64 -10.33
CA GLY A 90 3.14 -5.15 -10.92
C GLY A 90 3.32 -6.45 -11.70
N GLN A 91 4.48 -7.09 -11.60
CA GLN A 91 4.72 -8.39 -12.24
C GLN A 91 4.02 -9.49 -11.46
N ALA A 92 3.35 -10.39 -12.16
CA ALA A 92 2.65 -11.52 -11.56
C ALA A 92 3.06 -12.84 -12.20
N ILE A 93 3.13 -13.88 -11.35
CA ILE A 93 3.28 -15.28 -11.74
C ILE A 93 2.03 -16.00 -11.30
N ALA A 94 1.35 -16.64 -12.22
CA ALA A 94 0.08 -17.29 -11.97
C ALA A 94 0.07 -18.71 -12.54
N TYR A 95 -0.39 -19.66 -11.71
CA TYR A 95 -0.58 -21.04 -12.11
C TYR A 95 -1.89 -21.56 -11.52
N ASN A 96 -2.83 -21.99 -12.38
CA ASN A 96 -4.17 -22.41 -11.97
C ASN A 96 -4.92 -21.38 -11.10
N GLU A 97 -4.63 -20.09 -11.25
CA GLU A 97 -5.14 -18.99 -10.43
C GLU A 97 -6.67 -18.87 -10.49
N ASN A 98 -7.27 -19.35 -11.58
CA ASN A 98 -8.72 -19.34 -11.77
C ASN A 98 -9.39 -20.65 -11.36
N LYS A 99 -8.63 -21.63 -10.84
CA LYS A 99 -9.18 -22.91 -10.37
C LYS A 99 -9.75 -22.76 -8.97
N TYR A 100 -10.92 -23.35 -8.74
CA TYR A 100 -11.53 -23.36 -7.41
C TYR A 100 -10.84 -24.37 -6.49
N PHE A 101 -10.48 -23.89 -5.32
CA PHE A 101 -9.92 -24.68 -4.23
C PHE A 101 -10.76 -24.48 -2.96
N THR A 102 -10.87 -25.51 -2.13
CA THR A 102 -11.49 -25.37 -0.81
C THR A 102 -10.60 -24.51 0.07
N ALA A 103 -11.12 -23.36 0.47
CA ALA A 103 -10.36 -22.40 1.28
C ALA A 103 -10.01 -22.92 2.69
N ALA A 104 -10.83 -23.84 3.23
CA ALA A 104 -10.72 -24.31 4.62
C ALA A 104 -10.55 -23.13 5.58
N SER A 105 -9.68 -23.23 6.57
CA SER A 105 -9.45 -22.16 7.56
C SER A 105 -8.79 -20.88 7.03
N THR A 106 -8.29 -20.87 5.80
CA THR A 106 -7.75 -19.62 5.22
C THR A 106 -8.82 -18.54 5.03
N ILE A 107 -10.10 -18.93 4.91
CA ILE A 107 -11.23 -17.98 4.84
C ILE A 107 -11.33 -17.09 6.10
N LYS A 108 -10.84 -17.55 7.24
CA LYS A 108 -10.87 -16.81 8.50
C LYS A 108 -10.07 -15.52 8.43
N VAL A 109 -8.99 -15.49 7.62
CA VAL A 109 -8.20 -14.28 7.39
C VAL A 109 -9.08 -13.21 6.72
N ALA A 110 -9.80 -13.58 5.66
CA ALA A 110 -10.69 -12.64 4.96
C ALA A 110 -11.82 -12.13 5.88
N LEU A 111 -12.38 -13.01 6.71
CA LEU A 111 -13.40 -12.61 7.69
C LEU A 111 -12.84 -11.61 8.71
N VAL A 112 -11.68 -11.90 9.31
CA VAL A 112 -11.05 -11.01 10.31
C VAL A 112 -10.65 -9.67 9.67
N MET A 113 -10.20 -9.65 8.41
CA MET A 113 -9.95 -8.42 7.68
C MET A 113 -11.23 -7.58 7.49
N ASN A 114 -12.36 -8.23 7.17
CA ASN A 114 -13.66 -7.54 7.06
C ASN A 114 -14.11 -6.94 8.40
N VAL A 115 -13.96 -7.70 9.50
CA VAL A 115 -14.26 -7.19 10.86
C VAL A 115 -13.36 -5.99 11.20
N ALA A 116 -12.06 -6.07 10.89
CA ALA A 116 -11.13 -4.98 11.13
C ALA A 116 -11.49 -3.72 10.32
N ASP A 117 -11.94 -3.87 9.08
CA ASP A 117 -12.42 -2.77 8.26
C ASP A 117 -13.71 -2.14 8.84
N THR A 118 -14.63 -2.95 9.34
CA THR A 118 -15.85 -2.49 10.04
C THR A 118 -15.50 -1.69 11.31
N ILE A 119 -14.49 -2.13 12.06
CA ILE A 119 -13.97 -1.40 13.21
C ILE A 119 -13.34 -0.07 12.77
N GLN A 120 -12.56 -0.08 11.71
CA GLN A 120 -11.93 1.13 11.17
C GLN A 120 -12.96 2.17 10.70
N ARG A 121 -14.10 1.73 10.16
CA ARG A 121 -15.24 2.61 9.80
C ARG A 121 -16.00 3.13 11.01
N GLY A 122 -15.73 2.64 12.21
CA GLY A 122 -16.40 3.03 13.44
C GLY A 122 -17.81 2.42 13.63
N GLU A 123 -18.15 1.42 12.85
CA GLU A 123 -19.44 0.70 12.88
C GLU A 123 -19.45 -0.40 13.96
N LEU A 124 -18.28 -0.86 14.37
CA LEU A 124 -18.03 -1.85 15.40
C LEU A 124 -16.85 -1.42 16.26
N LYS A 125 -16.79 -1.88 17.52
CA LYS A 125 -15.63 -1.66 18.40
C LYS A 125 -14.99 -2.98 18.79
N GLU A 126 -13.69 -2.98 18.99
CA GLU A 126 -12.95 -4.13 19.50
C GLU A 126 -13.48 -4.64 20.85
N THR A 127 -14.03 -3.73 21.67
CA THR A 127 -14.58 -3.98 23.00
C THR A 127 -16.06 -4.38 22.99
N ASP A 128 -16.73 -4.34 21.84
CA ASP A 128 -18.10 -4.82 21.75
C ASP A 128 -18.12 -6.34 21.98
N THR A 129 -19.18 -6.83 22.63
CA THR A 129 -19.31 -8.24 22.96
C THR A 129 -20.31 -8.93 22.03
N VAL A 130 -20.03 -10.16 21.68
CA VAL A 130 -20.90 -11.04 20.91
C VAL A 130 -21.36 -12.15 21.84
N LEU A 131 -22.69 -12.36 21.88
CA LEU A 131 -23.30 -13.44 22.65
C LEU A 131 -23.17 -14.76 21.86
N TYR A 132 -22.62 -15.77 22.52
CA TYR A 132 -22.62 -17.14 22.01
C TYR A 132 -24.03 -17.75 22.22
N THR A 133 -24.54 -18.41 21.19
CA THR A 133 -25.71 -19.29 21.27
C THR A 133 -25.36 -20.67 20.69
N SER A 134 -26.20 -21.65 20.92
CA SER A 134 -25.94 -23.00 20.36
C SER A 134 -25.92 -23.07 18.83
N GLU A 135 -26.39 -22.03 18.15
CA GLU A 135 -26.37 -21.91 16.69
C GLU A 135 -24.95 -21.72 16.12
N GLU A 136 -24.05 -21.10 16.90
CA GLU A 136 -22.65 -20.92 16.50
C GLU A 136 -21.78 -22.13 16.77
N TYR A 137 -22.34 -23.18 17.36
CA TYR A 137 -21.56 -24.39 17.64
C TYR A 137 -21.08 -25.03 16.33
N GLU A 138 -19.79 -25.03 16.15
CA GLU A 138 -19.11 -25.72 15.06
C GLU A 138 -17.94 -26.51 15.64
N GLY A 139 -18.01 -27.82 15.59
CA GLY A 139 -16.95 -28.69 16.07
C GLY A 139 -15.67 -28.56 15.26
N GLY A 140 -14.57 -29.08 15.78
CA GLY A 140 -13.25 -29.08 15.12
C GLY A 140 -12.24 -28.25 15.88
N ALA A 141 -11.52 -27.38 15.17
CA ALA A 141 -10.44 -26.58 15.77
C ALA A 141 -11.00 -25.44 16.64
N GLY A 142 -10.29 -25.14 17.72
CA GLY A 142 -10.55 -24.01 18.60
C GLY A 142 -10.60 -24.37 20.08
N ILE A 143 -10.62 -23.35 20.90
CA ILE A 143 -10.66 -23.44 22.37
C ILE A 143 -11.85 -22.70 22.99
N LEU A 144 -12.67 -22.04 22.18
CA LEU A 144 -13.81 -21.25 22.68
C LEU A 144 -14.87 -22.13 23.38
N GLN A 145 -14.98 -23.41 22.99
CA GLN A 145 -15.83 -24.35 23.66
C GLN A 145 -15.54 -24.43 25.17
N ASP A 146 -14.27 -24.37 25.57
CA ASP A 146 -13.87 -24.40 26.99
C ASP A 146 -14.32 -23.14 27.73
N TYR A 147 -14.32 -21.98 27.07
CA TYR A 147 -14.81 -20.71 27.63
C TYR A 147 -16.31 -20.73 27.85
N VAL A 148 -17.04 -21.31 26.90
CA VAL A 148 -18.52 -21.42 26.97
C VAL A 148 -18.92 -22.42 28.08
N LEU A 149 -18.25 -23.55 28.18
CA LEU A 149 -18.46 -24.53 29.24
C LEU A 149 -18.16 -23.97 30.63
N ALA A 150 -17.25 -23.01 30.73
CA ALA A 150 -16.93 -22.25 31.95
C ALA A 150 -17.96 -21.13 32.27
N GLY A 151 -19.06 -21.02 31.50
CA GLY A 151 -20.13 -20.06 31.72
C GLY A 151 -19.85 -18.66 31.15
N LYS A 152 -18.82 -18.50 30.32
CA LYS A 152 -18.55 -17.26 29.59
C LYS A 152 -19.27 -17.29 28.25
N THR A 153 -20.45 -16.70 28.21
CA THR A 153 -21.31 -16.70 27.01
C THR A 153 -21.12 -15.46 26.13
N GLU A 154 -20.58 -14.37 26.68
CA GLU A 154 -20.23 -13.16 25.94
C GLU A 154 -18.73 -13.05 25.76
N VAL A 155 -18.31 -12.76 24.52
CA VAL A 155 -16.90 -12.65 24.15
C VAL A 155 -16.67 -11.37 23.37
N GLU A 156 -15.62 -10.62 23.72
CA GLU A 156 -15.23 -9.40 23.01
C GLU A 156 -14.80 -9.72 21.57
N VAL A 157 -15.10 -8.80 20.65
CA VAL A 157 -14.75 -8.89 19.23
C VAL A 157 -13.24 -9.09 19.05
N SER A 158 -12.41 -8.32 19.76
CA SER A 158 -10.96 -8.48 19.75
C SER A 158 -10.51 -9.90 20.10
N LYS A 159 -11.15 -10.49 21.12
CA LYS A 159 -10.83 -11.86 21.53
C LYS A 159 -11.30 -12.90 20.53
N LEU A 160 -12.44 -12.69 19.88
CA LEU A 160 -12.92 -13.56 18.81
C LEU A 160 -11.96 -13.54 17.60
N MET A 161 -11.46 -12.34 17.22
CA MET A 161 -10.48 -12.20 16.16
C MET A 161 -9.19 -12.95 16.48
N GLU A 162 -8.68 -12.80 17.71
CA GLU A 162 -7.51 -13.52 18.21
C GLU A 162 -7.71 -15.04 18.10
N LEU A 163 -8.82 -15.56 18.63
CA LEU A 163 -9.14 -16.98 18.65
C LEU A 163 -9.29 -17.55 17.23
N ALA A 164 -9.94 -16.83 16.33
CA ALA A 164 -10.12 -17.25 14.95
C ALA A 164 -8.80 -17.41 14.21
N ILE A 165 -7.83 -16.53 14.45
CA ILE A 165 -6.53 -16.56 13.76
C ILE A 165 -5.50 -17.47 14.45
N ILE A 166 -5.33 -17.34 15.78
CA ILE A 166 -4.25 -18.05 16.48
C ILE A 166 -4.60 -19.53 16.68
N TYR A 167 -5.85 -19.82 17.04
CA TYR A 167 -6.32 -21.17 17.34
C TYR A 167 -7.16 -21.79 16.23
N SER A 168 -7.34 -21.05 15.14
CA SER A 168 -8.25 -21.45 14.05
C SER A 168 -9.65 -21.82 14.57
N ASP A 169 -10.15 -21.08 15.58
CA ASP A 169 -11.37 -21.42 16.32
C ASP A 169 -12.60 -21.27 15.44
N ASN A 170 -13.34 -22.36 15.28
CA ASN A 170 -14.53 -22.41 14.44
C ASN A 170 -15.70 -21.66 15.07
N ILE A 171 -15.90 -21.79 16.38
CA ILE A 171 -16.98 -21.10 17.10
C ILE A 171 -16.76 -19.59 17.08
N ALA A 172 -15.52 -19.13 17.37
CA ALA A 172 -15.17 -17.71 17.26
C ALA A 172 -15.42 -17.18 15.84
N THR A 173 -15.16 -17.98 14.82
CA THR A 173 -15.41 -17.64 13.43
C THR A 173 -16.90 -17.44 13.16
N GLN A 174 -17.78 -18.35 13.65
CA GLN A 174 -19.21 -18.22 13.49
C GLN A 174 -19.77 -17.00 14.25
N MET A 175 -19.28 -16.75 15.46
CA MET A 175 -19.64 -15.55 16.22
C MET A 175 -19.25 -14.26 15.51
N LEU A 176 -18.05 -14.19 14.90
CA LEU A 176 -17.60 -13.01 14.14
C LEU A 176 -18.46 -12.75 12.90
N LYS A 177 -18.98 -13.77 12.24
CA LYS A 177 -19.88 -13.57 11.07
C LYS A 177 -21.08 -12.70 11.43
N LYS A 178 -21.66 -12.82 12.62
CA LYS A 178 -22.77 -11.99 13.08
C LYS A 178 -22.45 -10.51 13.14
N THR A 179 -21.18 -10.14 13.25
CA THR A 179 -20.78 -8.73 13.30
C THR A 179 -20.65 -8.10 11.91
N CYS A 180 -20.80 -8.91 10.86
CA CYS A 180 -20.67 -8.49 9.45
C CYS A 180 -22.00 -8.51 8.69
N GLU A 181 -23.11 -8.94 9.32
CA GLU A 181 -24.47 -8.94 8.77
C GLU A 181 -25.18 -7.61 9.09
#